data_1350ba03f45621e6e0d57f54a6a6585c
#
_entry.id   1350ba03f45621e6e0d57f54a6a6585c
#
_cell.length_a   1.000
_cell.length_b   1.000
_cell.length_c   1.000
_cell.angle_alpha   90.00
_cell.angle_beta   90.00
_cell.angle_gamma   90.00
#
_symmetry.space_group_name_H-M   'P 1'
#
loop_
_entity.id
_entity.type
_entity.pdbx_description
1 polymer ?
#
loop_
_entity_poly.entity_id
_entity_poly.type
_entity_poly.pdbx_seq_one_letter_code
_entity_poly.pdbx_strand_id
1 'polypeptide(L)'
;MKRVLCSLLVASLPFGGALADAPKEKNAKVTLVYQHELPNVPGKSIKGVLVEYGPGGYSPGHTHAQSAFIYATVLEGAIRSQVNNGPVTTYKAGQSFSELPGDRHSVSANASKTKSAKLLAVFVVDTNETELTIPFEN
;
A
#
# COMPACT_ATOMS: atom_id res chain seq x y z
N MET A 1 -26.16 8.32 68.66
CA MET A 1 -25.22 8.84 67.62
C MET A 1 -25.20 7.87 66.46
N LYS A 2 -25.91 8.20 65.38
CA LYS A 2 -25.94 7.33 64.14
C LYS A 2 -24.93 7.89 63.16
N ARG A 3 -23.89 7.09 62.80
CA ARG A 3 -22.93 7.42 61.76
C ARG A 3 -23.49 6.97 60.40
N VAL A 4 -23.72 7.95 59.53
CA VAL A 4 -24.09 7.70 58.13
C VAL A 4 -22.80 7.49 57.34
N LEU A 5 -22.59 6.29 56.78
CA LEU A 5 -21.53 6.03 55.86
C LEU A 5 -21.99 6.40 54.43
N CYS A 6 -21.36 7.42 53.87
CA CYS A 6 -21.56 7.78 52.48
C CYS A 6 -20.59 6.96 51.60
N SER A 7 -21.13 5.97 50.89
CA SER A 7 -20.36 5.21 49.89
C SER A 7 -20.31 5.99 48.57
N LEU A 8 -19.12 6.48 48.20
CA LEU A 8 -18.88 7.01 46.86
C LEU A 8 -18.75 5.86 45.88
N LEU A 9 -19.72 5.75 44.98
CA LEU A 9 -19.64 4.88 43.82
C LEU A 9 -18.78 5.59 42.77
N VAL A 10 -17.55 5.12 42.51
CA VAL A 10 -16.73 5.55 41.40
C VAL A 10 -17.15 4.73 40.17
N ALA A 11 -17.88 5.34 39.27
CA ALA A 11 -18.23 4.77 37.99
C ALA A 11 -17.02 4.87 37.06
N SER A 12 -16.32 3.78 36.84
CA SER A 12 -15.28 3.66 35.79
C SER A 12 -15.95 3.51 34.45
N LEU A 13 -15.88 4.54 33.61
CA LEU A 13 -16.26 4.49 32.20
C LEU A 13 -15.18 3.72 31.42
N PRO A 14 -15.52 2.69 30.65
CA PRO A 14 -14.57 2.06 29.76
C PRO A 14 -14.27 3.02 28.60
N PHE A 15 -13.03 3.48 28.51
CA PHE A 15 -12.49 4.11 27.31
C PHE A 15 -12.37 3.03 26.23
N GLY A 16 -13.43 2.77 25.51
CA GLY A 16 -13.42 2.01 24.28
C GLY A 16 -12.84 2.89 23.17
N GLY A 17 -11.51 2.92 23.04
CA GLY A 17 -10.88 3.47 21.84
C GLY A 17 -11.27 2.60 20.67
N ALA A 18 -12.12 3.08 19.77
CA ALA A 18 -12.30 2.48 18.47
C ALA A 18 -10.96 2.56 17.73
N LEU A 19 -10.29 1.41 17.54
CA LEU A 19 -9.17 1.32 16.63
C LEU A 19 -9.74 1.63 15.24
N ALA A 20 -9.31 2.74 14.65
CA ALA A 20 -9.66 3.03 13.26
C ALA A 20 -9.11 1.89 12.40
N ASP A 21 -9.98 1.25 11.63
CA ASP A 21 -9.56 0.24 10.66
C ASP A 21 -8.54 0.86 9.69
N ALA A 22 -7.43 0.13 9.44
CA ALA A 22 -6.46 0.55 8.44
C ALA A 22 -7.15 0.79 7.09
N PRO A 23 -6.70 1.79 6.29
CA PRO A 23 -7.27 2.05 4.98
C PRO A 23 -7.26 0.78 4.12
N LYS A 24 -8.41 0.41 3.56
CA LYS A 24 -8.54 -0.77 2.70
C LYS A 24 -8.47 -0.36 1.23
N GLU A 25 -7.82 -1.19 0.42
CA GLU A 25 -7.89 -1.10 -1.03
C GLU A 25 -9.35 -1.22 -1.50
N LYS A 26 -9.68 -0.54 -2.59
CA LYS A 26 -11.01 -0.58 -3.19
C LYS A 26 -10.93 -1.10 -4.61
N ASN A 27 -11.72 -2.12 -4.92
CA ASN A 27 -11.84 -2.70 -6.26
C ASN A 27 -10.46 -2.96 -6.88
N ALA A 28 -9.58 -3.58 -6.09
CA ALA A 28 -8.21 -3.90 -6.43
C ALA A 28 -7.89 -5.35 -6.07
N LYS A 29 -7.02 -5.96 -6.87
CA LYS A 29 -6.46 -7.29 -6.61
C LYS A 29 -4.96 -7.21 -6.80
N VAL A 30 -4.21 -7.65 -5.79
CA VAL A 30 -2.76 -7.67 -5.78
C VAL A 30 -2.28 -9.13 -5.74
N THR A 31 -1.44 -9.52 -6.68
CA THR A 31 -0.98 -10.90 -6.82
C THR A 31 0.53 -10.95 -7.05
N LEU A 32 1.25 -11.70 -6.22
CA LEU A 32 2.64 -12.05 -6.49
C LEU A 32 2.65 -13.06 -7.64
N VAL A 33 3.15 -12.65 -8.81
CA VAL A 33 3.15 -13.48 -10.03
C VAL A 33 4.52 -14.06 -10.35
N TYR A 34 5.58 -13.53 -9.74
CA TYR A 34 6.96 -14.00 -9.95
C TYR A 34 7.82 -13.67 -8.73
N GLN A 35 8.75 -14.58 -8.40
CA GLN A 35 9.86 -14.27 -7.50
C GLN A 35 11.05 -15.18 -7.78
N HIS A 36 12.24 -14.62 -7.65
CA HIS A 36 13.51 -15.36 -7.79
C HIS A 36 14.62 -14.63 -7.04
N GLU A 37 15.48 -15.38 -6.36
CA GLU A 37 16.73 -14.83 -5.82
C GLU A 37 17.65 -14.44 -6.96
N LEU A 38 18.32 -13.28 -6.85
CA LEU A 38 19.24 -12.82 -7.88
C LEU A 38 20.60 -13.53 -7.71
N PRO A 39 21.01 -14.39 -8.65
CA PRO A 39 22.24 -15.17 -8.50
C PRO A 39 23.50 -14.30 -8.57
N ASN A 40 23.38 -13.12 -9.17
CA ASN A 40 24.46 -12.13 -9.34
C ASN A 40 24.46 -11.00 -8.31
N VAL A 41 23.45 -10.95 -7.42
CA VAL A 41 23.32 -9.98 -6.34
C VAL A 41 22.93 -10.70 -5.05
N PRO A 42 23.89 -11.27 -4.31
CA PRO A 42 23.60 -12.05 -3.10
C PRO A 42 22.73 -11.28 -2.10
N GLY A 43 21.75 -11.96 -1.53
CA GLY A 43 20.80 -11.40 -0.56
C GLY A 43 19.67 -10.55 -1.14
N LYS A 44 19.59 -10.43 -2.46
CA LYS A 44 18.52 -9.74 -3.18
C LYS A 44 17.67 -10.70 -4.00
N SER A 45 16.41 -10.34 -4.13
CA SER A 45 15.44 -11.03 -4.98
C SER A 45 14.73 -10.05 -5.91
N ILE A 46 14.32 -10.56 -7.06
CA ILE A 46 13.34 -9.91 -7.92
C ILE A 46 11.96 -10.48 -7.61
N LYS A 47 10.94 -9.62 -7.43
CA LYS A 47 9.55 -10.02 -7.20
C LYS A 47 8.65 -9.25 -8.15
N GLY A 48 7.82 -9.95 -8.92
CA GLY A 48 6.80 -9.36 -9.80
C GLY A 48 5.44 -9.38 -9.13
N VAL A 49 4.82 -8.21 -8.98
CA VAL A 49 3.50 -8.03 -8.37
C VAL A 49 2.56 -7.45 -9.40
N LEU A 50 1.52 -8.21 -9.75
CA LEU A 50 0.45 -7.73 -10.62
C LEU A 50 -0.63 -7.05 -9.78
N VAL A 51 -0.94 -5.80 -10.12
CA VAL A 51 -2.03 -5.02 -9.53
C VAL A 51 -3.11 -4.83 -10.59
N GLU A 52 -4.30 -5.33 -10.29
CA GLU A 52 -5.47 -5.23 -11.16
C GLU A 52 -6.51 -4.33 -10.49
N TYR A 53 -6.79 -3.20 -11.11
CA TYR A 53 -7.83 -2.28 -10.66
C TYR A 53 -9.07 -2.41 -11.53
N GLY A 54 -10.22 -2.69 -10.92
CA GLY A 54 -11.51 -2.47 -11.55
C GLY A 54 -11.82 -0.98 -11.72
N PRO A 55 -12.95 -0.62 -12.33
CA PRO A 55 -13.38 0.77 -12.50
C PRO A 55 -13.38 1.54 -11.18
N GLY A 56 -12.69 2.67 -11.12
CA GLY A 56 -12.55 3.51 -9.93
C GLY A 56 -11.75 2.88 -8.78
N GLY A 57 -11.04 1.76 -9.05
CA GLY A 57 -10.22 1.06 -8.06
C GLY A 57 -8.99 1.84 -7.64
N TYR A 58 -8.51 1.60 -6.42
CA TYR A 58 -7.29 2.21 -5.89
C TYR A 58 -6.69 1.39 -4.75
N SER A 59 -5.42 1.61 -4.51
CA SER A 59 -4.72 1.22 -3.28
C SER A 59 -4.57 2.43 -2.35
N PRO A 60 -4.69 2.25 -1.02
CA PRO A 60 -4.38 3.29 -0.06
C PRO A 60 -2.96 3.81 -0.22
N GLY A 61 -2.70 5.03 0.24
CA GLY A 61 -1.34 5.55 0.31
C GLY A 61 -0.46 4.65 1.19
N HIS A 62 0.76 4.38 0.75
CA HIS A 62 1.66 3.42 1.37
C HIS A 62 3.12 3.74 1.12
N THR A 63 3.99 3.06 1.86
CA THR A 63 5.41 2.87 1.54
C THR A 63 5.65 1.42 1.16
N HIS A 64 6.83 1.15 0.64
CA HIS A 64 7.30 -0.20 0.41
C HIS A 64 8.42 -0.57 1.40
N ALA A 65 8.80 -1.84 1.43
CA ALA A 65 9.96 -2.29 2.21
C ALA A 65 11.17 -1.38 1.97
N GLN A 66 11.89 -1.01 3.01
CA GLN A 66 13.01 -0.05 2.94
C GLN A 66 14.14 -0.48 2.00
N SER A 67 14.26 -1.76 1.70
CA SER A 67 15.23 -2.30 0.75
C SER A 67 14.73 -2.30 -0.70
N ALA A 68 13.46 -1.93 -0.95
CA ALA A 68 12.82 -2.10 -2.24
C ALA A 68 13.15 -0.95 -3.22
N PHE A 69 13.68 -1.30 -4.38
CA PHE A 69 13.61 -0.50 -5.58
C PHE A 69 12.51 -1.09 -6.47
N ILE A 70 11.65 -0.24 -7.04
CA ILE A 70 10.51 -0.70 -7.82
C ILE A 70 10.52 -0.06 -9.20
N TYR A 71 10.35 -0.89 -10.22
CA TYR A 71 10.01 -0.49 -11.58
C TYR A 71 8.57 -0.91 -11.85
N ALA A 72 7.69 0.06 -12.07
CA ALA A 72 6.27 -0.18 -12.32
C ALA A 72 5.92 0.19 -13.77
N THR A 73 5.26 -0.73 -14.47
CA THR A 73 4.81 -0.52 -15.86
C THR A 73 3.32 -0.79 -16.00
N VAL A 74 2.61 0.09 -16.71
CA VAL A 74 1.19 -0.08 -16.99
C VAL A 74 1.02 -1.06 -18.14
N LEU A 75 0.28 -2.15 -17.91
CA LEU A 75 -0.01 -3.17 -18.91
C LEU A 75 -1.31 -2.91 -19.66
N GLU A 76 -2.33 -2.34 -18.97
CA GLU A 76 -3.66 -2.11 -19.52
C GLU A 76 -4.27 -0.85 -18.89
N GLY A 77 -5.00 -0.08 -19.69
CA GLY A 77 -5.69 1.11 -19.23
C GLY A 77 -4.75 2.26 -18.89
N ALA A 78 -5.03 2.95 -17.79
CA ALA A 78 -4.22 4.05 -17.29
C ALA A 78 -4.26 4.10 -15.76
N ILE A 79 -3.12 4.39 -15.15
CA ILE A 79 -2.91 4.49 -13.70
C ILE A 79 -2.53 5.92 -13.34
N ARG A 80 -3.18 6.49 -12.34
CA ARG A 80 -2.75 7.72 -11.67
C ARG A 80 -1.80 7.33 -10.54
N SER A 81 -0.62 7.91 -10.54
CA SER A 81 0.39 7.67 -9.52
C SER A 81 0.97 8.98 -8.99
N GLN A 82 1.26 9.02 -7.70
CA GLN A 82 2.01 10.09 -7.05
C GLN A 82 3.05 9.48 -6.13
N VAL A 83 4.31 9.76 -6.41
CA VAL A 83 5.44 9.37 -5.56
C VAL A 83 5.95 10.61 -4.83
N ASN A 84 6.09 10.50 -3.52
CA ASN A 84 6.44 11.60 -2.61
C ASN A 84 5.51 12.81 -2.78
N ASN A 85 6.08 14.02 -2.82
CA ASN A 85 5.37 15.28 -3.03
C ASN A 85 5.35 15.71 -4.52
N GLY A 86 5.64 14.79 -5.43
CA GLY A 86 5.57 15.05 -6.87
C GLY A 86 4.14 15.25 -7.38
N PRO A 87 3.97 15.61 -8.64
CA PRO A 87 2.65 15.75 -9.23
C PRO A 87 1.95 14.38 -9.37
N VAL A 88 0.62 14.37 -9.27
CA VAL A 88 -0.16 13.21 -9.67
C VAL A 88 -0.07 13.08 -11.19
N THR A 89 0.57 12.02 -11.66
CA THR A 89 0.80 11.75 -13.08
C THR A 89 -0.06 10.57 -13.54
N THR A 90 -0.62 10.66 -14.75
CA THR A 90 -1.35 9.55 -15.36
C THR A 90 -0.44 8.83 -16.36
N TYR A 91 -0.18 7.56 -16.07
CA TYR A 91 0.58 6.66 -16.94
C TYR A 91 -0.37 5.76 -17.71
N LYS A 92 -0.20 5.70 -19.01
CA LYS A 92 -0.96 4.83 -19.94
C LYS A 92 -0.23 3.51 -20.18
N ALA A 93 -0.92 2.54 -20.76
CA ALA A 93 -0.32 1.26 -21.16
C ALA A 93 0.98 1.47 -21.92
N GLY A 94 2.04 0.75 -21.51
CA GLY A 94 3.40 0.87 -22.03
C GLY A 94 4.26 1.95 -21.35
N GLN A 95 3.69 2.83 -20.53
CA GLN A 95 4.43 3.81 -19.74
C GLN A 95 4.79 3.24 -18.35
N SER A 96 5.84 3.79 -17.75
CA SER A 96 6.39 3.30 -16.48
C SER A 96 6.88 4.44 -15.59
N PHE A 97 7.06 4.12 -14.32
CA PHE A 97 7.69 4.95 -13.31
C PHE A 97 8.50 4.07 -12.34
N SER A 98 9.29 4.71 -11.50
CA SER A 98 10.08 4.02 -10.47
C SER A 98 9.79 4.60 -9.10
N GLU A 99 9.99 3.76 -8.09
CA GLU A 99 10.00 4.14 -6.68
C GLU A 99 11.33 3.71 -6.07
N LEU A 100 11.98 4.63 -5.37
CA LEU A 100 13.23 4.38 -4.67
C LEU A 100 12.96 3.85 -3.25
N PRO A 101 13.95 3.20 -2.61
CA PRO A 101 13.84 2.83 -1.20
C PRO A 101 13.39 4.00 -0.33
N GLY A 102 12.33 3.81 0.45
CA GLY A 102 11.76 4.82 1.32
C GLY A 102 10.78 5.81 0.68
N ASP A 103 10.56 5.75 -0.62
CA ASP A 103 9.56 6.59 -1.29
C ASP A 103 8.15 6.34 -0.76
N ARG A 104 7.34 7.40 -0.74
CA ARG A 104 5.94 7.38 -0.37
C ARG A 104 5.08 7.34 -1.62
N HIS A 105 4.33 6.26 -1.81
CA HIS A 105 3.36 6.13 -2.91
C HIS A 105 2.00 6.63 -2.43
N SER A 106 1.75 7.93 -2.56
CA SER A 106 0.58 8.58 -1.99
C SER A 106 -0.69 8.37 -2.83
N VAL A 107 -0.55 8.15 -4.14
CA VAL A 107 -1.67 7.85 -5.05
C VAL A 107 -1.29 6.67 -5.93
N SER A 108 -2.13 5.62 -5.91
CA SER A 108 -2.10 4.51 -6.85
C SER A 108 -3.53 4.14 -7.19
N ALA A 109 -4.03 4.55 -8.36
CA ALA A 109 -5.43 4.44 -8.70
C ALA A 109 -5.68 4.26 -10.20
N ASN A 110 -6.74 3.55 -10.54
CA ASN A 110 -7.26 3.53 -11.89
C ASN A 110 -7.71 4.94 -12.32
N ALA A 111 -7.26 5.41 -13.46
CA ALA A 111 -7.67 6.70 -14.02
C ALA A 111 -9.12 6.68 -14.55
N SER A 112 -9.68 5.48 -14.80
CA SER A 112 -11.02 5.30 -15.36
C SER A 112 -12.03 4.85 -14.30
N LYS A 113 -13.25 5.40 -14.38
CA LYS A 113 -14.41 4.95 -13.59
C LYS A 113 -15.25 3.88 -14.29
N THR A 114 -14.91 3.53 -15.52
CA THR A 114 -15.70 2.62 -16.36
C THR A 114 -14.93 1.46 -16.96
N LYS A 115 -13.59 1.52 -16.99
CA LYS A 115 -12.71 0.50 -17.56
C LYS A 115 -11.71 0.03 -16.51
N SER A 116 -11.24 -1.21 -16.61
CA SER A 116 -10.17 -1.76 -15.78
C SER A 116 -8.80 -1.21 -16.16
N ALA A 117 -7.84 -1.36 -15.26
CA ALA A 117 -6.43 -1.06 -15.50
C ALA A 117 -5.55 -2.12 -14.83
N LYS A 118 -4.36 -2.36 -15.38
CA LYS A 118 -3.37 -3.31 -14.84
C LYS A 118 -1.99 -2.67 -14.79
N LEU A 119 -1.31 -2.93 -13.69
CA LEU A 119 0.05 -2.49 -13.42
C LEU A 119 0.90 -3.70 -13.02
N LEU A 120 2.09 -3.84 -13.59
CA LEU A 120 3.11 -4.77 -13.11
C LEU A 120 4.16 -3.97 -12.34
N ALA A 121 4.28 -4.22 -11.04
CA ALA A 121 5.34 -3.68 -10.21
C ALA A 121 6.44 -4.73 -10.00
N VAL A 122 7.65 -4.42 -10.44
CA VAL A 122 8.82 -5.29 -10.31
C VAL A 122 9.71 -4.73 -9.22
N PHE A 123 9.87 -5.51 -8.14
CA PHE A 123 10.67 -5.18 -6.98
C PHE A 123 12.06 -5.82 -7.08
N VAL A 124 13.10 -5.08 -6.79
CA VAL A 124 14.38 -5.59 -6.33
C VAL A 124 14.48 -5.29 -4.85
N VAL A 125 14.52 -6.32 -4.01
CA VAL A 125 14.30 -6.20 -2.56
C VAL A 125 15.14 -7.25 -1.82
N ASP A 126 15.37 -7.07 -0.52
CA ASP A 126 16.03 -8.09 0.28
C ASP A 126 15.26 -9.42 0.22
N THR A 127 16.00 -10.53 0.08
CA THR A 127 15.40 -11.87 -0.13
C THR A 127 14.49 -12.29 1.01
N ASN A 128 14.82 -11.91 2.24
CA ASN A 128 14.05 -12.23 3.44
C ASN A 128 12.86 -11.27 3.70
N GLU A 129 12.67 -10.26 2.84
CA GLU A 129 11.55 -9.33 3.01
C GLU A 129 10.24 -9.99 2.64
N THR A 130 9.30 -9.99 3.58
CA THR A 130 7.97 -10.61 3.43
C THR A 130 6.86 -9.60 3.26
N GLU A 131 7.02 -8.39 3.81
CA GLU A 131 6.04 -7.32 3.74
C GLU A 131 6.46 -6.26 2.70
N LEU A 132 5.93 -6.38 1.49
CA LEU A 132 6.32 -5.51 0.38
C LEU A 132 5.63 -4.14 0.40
N THR A 133 4.49 -4.01 1.08
CA THR A 133 3.67 -2.81 1.07
C THR A 133 3.14 -2.53 2.47
N ILE A 134 3.39 -1.32 2.96
CA ILE A 134 3.06 -0.87 4.32
C ILE A 134 2.13 0.34 4.19
N PRO A 135 0.81 0.19 4.42
CA PRO A 135 -0.13 1.31 4.36
C PRO A 135 0.24 2.42 5.34
N PHE A 136 -0.07 3.68 4.99
CA PHE A 136 0.09 4.78 5.93
C PHE A 136 -0.84 4.58 7.13
N GLU A 137 -0.33 4.82 8.32
CA GLU A 137 -1.16 4.96 9.52
C GLU A 137 -2.00 6.27 9.41
N ASN A 138 -3.26 6.18 9.82
CA ASN A 138 -4.17 7.34 9.89
C ASN A 138 -3.93 8.14 11.15
#